data_f8d53713488f0ea0c6cb59b95d75ebf0
#
_entry.id   f8d53713488f0ea0c6cb59b95d75ebf0
#
_cell.length_a   1.000
_cell.length_b   1.000
_cell.length_c   1.000
_cell.angle_alpha   90.00
_cell.angle_beta   90.00
_cell.angle_gamma   90.00
#
_symmetry.space_group_name_H-M   'P 1'
#
loop_
_entity.id
_entity.type
_entity.pdbx_description
1 polymer ?
#
loop_
_entity_poly.entity_id
_entity_poly.type
_entity_poly.pdbx_seq_one_letter_code
_entity_poly.pdbx_strand_id
1 'polypeptide(L)'
;AILLNVFYSSVFDTPREKMLKRENSQLNQQFEILNEKIGRLETVLEDIEKRDDNIYRTIFNADPIPHSVRDAGFGGVNRYENLEGYDNSDKIIETARRLDELTKAVYVQSKSYDEVIEMAKNRELQLSSLPAIQPIANKDLTRTASGWGFRIHPIYKIRKFHHGMDFTAPTGTEVYATADGTIELVERSRRGYGNKVVIDHGFGYKTLYAHLEEFNDLWKGKKVKRGDVIAYVGSTGLSTAPHLHYEVHLNGKKINPINYYFEDLTAEEYDRMIVLSMRPGQSYD
;
A
#
# COMPACT_ATOMS: atom_id res chain seq x y z
N ALA A 1 76.00 -11.98 40.74
CA ALA A 1 75.58 -11.35 39.44
C ALA A 1 74.23 -11.90 38.96
N ILE A 2 73.97 -13.20 38.99
CA ILE A 2 72.71 -13.83 38.47
C ILE A 2 71.50 -13.40 39.34
N LEU A 3 71.58 -13.45 40.65
CA LEU A 3 70.50 -13.04 41.59
C LEU A 3 70.15 -11.56 41.47
N LEU A 4 71.11 -10.69 41.19
CA LEU A 4 70.89 -9.26 41.00
C LEU A 4 70.15 -8.98 39.64
N ASN A 5 70.49 -9.73 38.62
CA ASN A 5 69.86 -9.63 37.30
C ASN A 5 68.42 -10.16 37.32
N VAL A 6 68.15 -11.28 38.02
CA VAL A 6 66.79 -11.78 38.28
C VAL A 6 65.92 -10.79 39.09
N PHE A 7 66.50 -10.19 40.14
CA PHE A 7 65.82 -9.19 40.90
C PHE A 7 65.53 -7.91 40.09
N TYR A 8 66.51 -7.47 39.26
CA TYR A 8 66.34 -6.31 38.40
C TYR A 8 65.25 -6.52 37.33
N SER A 9 65.23 -7.75 36.71
CA SER A 9 64.19 -8.11 35.71
C SER A 9 62.80 -8.35 36.34
N SER A 10 62.73 -8.61 37.65
CA SER A 10 61.42 -8.71 38.36
C SER A 10 60.86 -7.38 38.81
N VAL A 11 61.70 -6.33 38.89
CA VAL A 11 61.30 -4.99 39.35
C VAL A 11 61.17 -3.96 38.21
N PHE A 12 61.96 -4.17 37.13
CA PHE A 12 61.97 -3.23 35.99
C PHE A 12 61.61 -3.95 34.72
N ASP A 13 60.54 -3.46 34.06
CA ASP A 13 60.14 -3.93 32.74
C ASP A 13 61.27 -3.78 31.72
N THR A 14 61.52 -4.80 30.94
CA THR A 14 62.43 -4.75 29.79
C THR A 14 61.88 -3.79 28.71
N PRO A 15 62.70 -3.25 27.82
CA PRO A 15 62.24 -2.41 26.73
C PRO A 15 61.10 -3.07 25.90
N ARG A 16 61.18 -4.37 25.72
CA ARG A 16 60.19 -5.18 25.02
C ARG A 16 58.84 -5.25 25.77
N GLU A 17 58.90 -5.48 27.08
CA GLU A 17 57.73 -5.48 27.95
C GLU A 17 57.03 -4.13 27.96
N LYS A 18 57.82 -3.03 28.06
CA LYS A 18 57.27 -1.66 27.98
C LYS A 18 56.58 -1.38 26.63
N MET A 19 57.15 -1.90 25.54
CA MET A 19 56.54 -1.79 24.19
C MET A 19 55.22 -2.57 24.14
N LEU A 20 55.20 -3.84 24.54
CA LEU A 20 54.01 -4.69 24.59
C LEU A 20 52.92 -4.10 25.52
N LYS A 21 53.27 -3.54 26.68
CA LYS A 21 52.31 -2.87 27.55
C LYS A 21 51.70 -1.63 26.89
N ARG A 22 52.45 -0.87 26.11
CA ARG A 22 51.94 0.29 25.36
C ARG A 22 51.00 -0.16 24.23
N GLU A 23 51.37 -1.17 23.45
CA GLU A 23 50.54 -1.74 22.42
C GLU A 23 49.21 -2.29 22.97
N ASN A 24 49.27 -3.02 24.11
CA ASN A 24 48.10 -3.55 24.78
C ASN A 24 47.19 -2.40 25.30
N SER A 25 47.77 -1.36 25.87
CA SER A 25 47.03 -0.18 26.32
C SER A 25 46.35 0.54 25.12
N GLN A 26 47.04 0.67 23.99
CA GLN A 26 46.49 1.25 22.77
C GLN A 26 45.34 0.41 22.20
N LEU A 27 45.50 -0.92 22.16
CA LEU A 27 44.43 -1.83 21.73
C LEU A 27 43.19 -1.75 22.62
N ASN A 28 43.39 -1.74 23.96
CA ASN A 28 42.29 -1.54 24.90
C ASN A 28 41.53 -0.24 24.67
N GLN A 29 42.24 0.85 24.40
CA GLN A 29 41.64 2.15 24.11
C GLN A 29 40.86 2.11 22.79
N GLN A 30 41.33 1.39 21.78
CA GLN A 30 40.61 1.17 20.52
C GLN A 30 39.32 0.34 20.70
N PHE A 31 39.36 -0.69 21.56
CA PHE A 31 38.16 -1.46 21.91
C PHE A 31 37.12 -0.61 22.67
N GLU A 32 37.52 0.28 23.56
CA GLU A 32 36.59 1.19 24.23
C GLU A 32 35.91 2.12 23.24
N ILE A 33 36.66 2.71 22.30
CA ILE A 33 36.11 3.54 21.25
C ILE A 33 35.13 2.74 20.33
N LEU A 34 35.50 1.49 20.03
CA LEU A 34 34.63 0.62 19.22
C LEU A 34 33.32 0.29 19.95
N ASN A 35 33.39 -0.06 21.22
CA ASN A 35 32.21 -0.32 22.05
C ASN A 35 31.29 0.90 22.19
N GLU A 36 31.85 2.10 22.31
CA GLU A 36 31.07 3.34 22.31
C GLU A 36 30.34 3.54 20.97
N LYS A 37 31.01 3.26 19.84
CA LYS A 37 30.38 3.33 18.50
C LYS A 37 29.27 2.30 18.34
N ILE A 38 29.47 1.06 18.81
CA ILE A 38 28.45 0.02 18.80
C ILE A 38 27.24 0.48 19.63
N GLY A 39 27.45 1.01 20.85
CA GLY A 39 26.35 1.52 21.67
C GLY A 39 25.54 2.65 21.00
N ARG A 40 26.19 3.52 20.24
CA ARG A 40 25.47 4.54 19.45
C ARG A 40 24.65 3.91 18.33
N LEU A 41 25.17 2.89 17.65
CA LEU A 41 24.44 2.18 16.59
C LEU A 41 23.24 1.41 17.14
N GLU A 42 23.38 0.78 18.32
CA GLU A 42 22.28 0.13 19.05
C GLU A 42 21.15 1.13 19.34
N THR A 43 21.49 2.32 19.84
CA THR A 43 20.50 3.37 20.12
C THR A 43 19.79 3.85 18.84
N VAL A 44 20.52 4.02 17.75
CA VAL A 44 19.92 4.41 16.46
C VAL A 44 19.00 3.31 15.93
N LEU A 45 19.41 2.05 16.04
CA LEU A 45 18.60 0.92 15.60
C LEU A 45 17.32 0.80 16.42
N GLU A 46 17.38 0.95 17.75
CA GLU A 46 16.20 0.97 18.62
C GLU A 46 15.19 2.08 18.23
N ASP A 47 15.69 3.27 17.87
CA ASP A 47 14.82 4.35 17.37
C ASP A 47 14.16 3.98 16.04
N ILE A 48 14.89 3.35 15.13
CA ILE A 48 14.38 2.83 13.87
C ILE A 48 13.30 1.76 14.10
N GLU A 49 13.53 0.82 15.02
CA GLU A 49 12.56 -0.23 15.38
C GLU A 49 11.28 0.36 15.98
N LYS A 50 11.39 1.36 16.87
CA LYS A 50 10.24 2.08 17.42
C LYS A 50 9.43 2.80 16.34
N ARG A 51 10.08 3.39 15.34
CA ARG A 51 9.39 4.02 14.21
C ARG A 51 8.68 2.99 13.33
N ASP A 52 9.33 1.85 13.09
CA ASP A 52 8.72 0.76 12.33
C ASP A 52 7.42 0.28 13.00
N ASP A 53 7.49 -0.06 14.28
CA ASP A 53 6.36 -0.61 15.03
C ASP A 53 5.24 0.42 15.26
N ASN A 54 5.58 1.66 15.64
CA ASN A 54 4.59 2.65 16.07
C ASN A 54 4.06 3.56 14.95
N ILE A 55 4.77 3.65 13.82
CA ILE A 55 4.38 4.53 12.70
C ILE A 55 4.05 3.68 11.48
N TYR A 56 5.05 3.01 10.89
CA TYR A 56 4.86 2.37 9.58
C TYR A 56 3.87 1.21 9.65
N ARG A 57 4.03 0.29 10.57
CA ARG A 57 3.11 -0.85 10.73
C ARG A 57 1.71 -0.42 11.16
N THR A 58 1.60 0.60 12.00
CA THR A 58 0.31 1.16 12.42
C THR A 58 -0.47 1.76 11.23
N ILE A 59 0.18 2.49 10.31
CA ILE A 59 -0.45 3.06 9.11
C ILE A 59 -1.08 1.96 8.24
N PHE A 60 -0.46 0.77 8.19
CA PHE A 60 -0.93 -0.35 7.38
C PHE A 60 -1.77 -1.37 8.17
N ASN A 61 -2.10 -1.10 9.44
CA ASN A 61 -2.78 -2.03 10.36
C ASN A 61 -2.05 -3.39 10.45
N ALA A 62 -0.72 -3.38 10.44
CA ALA A 62 0.11 -4.55 10.61
C ALA A 62 0.60 -4.68 12.05
N ASP A 63 0.80 -5.91 12.51
CA ASP A 63 1.31 -6.18 13.85
C ASP A 63 2.78 -5.81 13.95
N PRO A 64 3.25 -5.32 15.13
CA PRO A 64 4.67 -5.12 15.43
C PRO A 64 5.47 -6.41 15.30
N ILE A 65 6.76 -6.31 14.98
CA ILE A 65 7.64 -7.48 14.99
C ILE A 65 7.84 -7.93 16.45
N PRO A 66 7.54 -9.20 16.77
CA PRO A 66 7.73 -9.70 18.13
C PRO A 66 9.18 -9.54 18.61
N HIS A 67 9.38 -9.09 19.85
CA HIS A 67 10.71 -8.98 20.45
C HIS A 67 11.50 -10.29 20.39
N SER A 68 10.82 -11.44 20.53
CA SER A 68 11.46 -12.76 20.38
C SER A 68 12.11 -13.00 19.02
N VAL A 69 11.68 -12.31 17.98
CA VAL A 69 12.29 -12.36 16.64
C VAL A 69 13.49 -11.43 16.56
N ARG A 70 13.39 -10.24 17.15
CA ARG A 70 14.47 -9.25 17.21
C ARG A 70 15.62 -9.75 18.07
N ASP A 71 15.30 -10.26 19.27
CA ASP A 71 16.26 -10.67 20.31
C ASP A 71 16.73 -12.14 20.18
N ALA A 72 16.18 -12.91 19.22
CA ALA A 72 16.54 -14.31 19.08
C ALA A 72 18.07 -14.47 18.92
N GLY A 73 18.73 -14.96 19.96
CA GLY A 73 20.18 -15.17 19.98
C GLY A 73 20.66 -16.20 18.97
N PHE A 74 21.95 -16.27 18.75
CA PHE A 74 22.60 -17.34 17.99
C PHE A 74 22.72 -18.56 18.91
N GLY A 75 21.78 -19.50 18.85
CA GLY A 75 21.79 -20.67 19.75
C GLY A 75 22.88 -21.68 19.45
N GLY A 76 23.40 -22.34 20.48
CA GLY A 76 23.88 -23.70 20.47
C GLY A 76 25.37 -23.98 20.22
N VAL A 77 26.24 -23.00 19.89
CA VAL A 77 27.69 -23.23 19.70
C VAL A 77 28.49 -22.10 20.34
N ASN A 78 29.55 -22.42 21.06
CA ASN A 78 30.52 -21.40 21.52
C ASN A 78 31.30 -20.84 20.32
N ARG A 79 30.79 -19.77 19.74
CA ARG A 79 31.39 -19.12 18.55
C ARG A 79 32.69 -18.41 18.85
N TYR A 80 32.95 -18.15 20.11
CA TYR A 80 34.06 -17.31 20.57
C TYR A 80 35.14 -18.11 21.25
N GLU A 81 35.12 -19.45 21.18
CA GLU A 81 36.12 -20.35 21.81
C GLU A 81 37.55 -19.99 21.40
N ASN A 82 37.76 -19.57 20.17
CA ASN A 82 39.05 -19.15 19.65
C ASN A 82 39.55 -17.79 20.21
N LEU A 83 38.69 -17.06 20.88
CA LEU A 83 39.04 -15.78 21.55
C LEU A 83 39.29 -15.93 23.05
N GLU A 84 39.10 -17.15 23.59
CA GLU A 84 39.35 -17.45 25.00
C GLU A 84 40.86 -17.63 25.28
N GLY A 85 41.24 -17.45 26.54
CA GLY A 85 42.60 -17.75 27.02
C GLY A 85 43.60 -16.56 26.96
N TYR A 86 43.16 -15.36 26.69
CA TYR A 86 43.96 -14.13 26.72
C TYR A 86 43.47 -13.17 27.81
N ASP A 87 44.34 -12.31 28.30
CA ASP A 87 43.98 -11.35 29.37
C ASP A 87 42.78 -10.43 29.06
N ASN A 88 42.51 -10.17 27.78
CA ASN A 88 41.43 -9.32 27.33
C ASN A 88 40.26 -10.08 26.68
N SER A 89 40.23 -11.44 26.80
CA SER A 89 39.23 -12.30 26.17
C SER A 89 37.81 -11.85 26.43
N ASP A 90 37.44 -11.53 27.64
CA ASP A 90 36.10 -11.12 28.04
C ASP A 90 35.63 -9.87 27.29
N LYS A 91 36.49 -8.85 27.16
CA LYS A 91 36.17 -7.62 26.42
C LYS A 91 35.99 -7.88 24.93
N ILE A 92 36.86 -8.71 24.36
CA ILE A 92 36.83 -9.05 22.92
C ILE A 92 35.57 -9.86 22.61
N ILE A 93 35.26 -10.87 23.43
CA ILE A 93 34.08 -11.72 23.29
C ILE A 93 32.80 -10.89 23.42
N GLU A 94 32.73 -10.02 24.42
CA GLU A 94 31.57 -9.13 24.61
C GLU A 94 31.36 -8.20 23.44
N THR A 95 32.44 -7.59 22.92
CA THR A 95 32.37 -6.73 21.73
C THR A 95 31.92 -7.49 20.49
N ALA A 96 32.45 -8.70 20.27
CA ALA A 96 32.08 -9.55 19.16
C ALA A 96 30.60 -9.99 19.25
N ARG A 97 30.14 -10.38 20.44
CA ARG A 97 28.75 -10.75 20.69
C ARG A 97 27.80 -9.61 20.39
N ARG A 98 28.06 -8.41 20.90
CA ARG A 98 27.24 -7.21 20.62
C ARG A 98 27.22 -6.87 19.15
N LEU A 99 28.31 -7.00 18.43
CA LEU A 99 28.37 -6.77 17.00
C LEU A 99 27.54 -7.79 16.21
N ASP A 100 27.59 -9.06 16.61
CA ASP A 100 26.78 -10.12 15.99
C ASP A 100 25.28 -9.88 16.23
N GLU A 101 24.87 -9.51 17.46
CA GLU A 101 23.51 -9.15 17.83
C GLU A 101 23.01 -7.94 17.02
N LEU A 102 23.81 -6.89 16.94
CA LEU A 102 23.51 -5.70 16.15
C LEU A 102 23.36 -6.04 14.66
N THR A 103 24.27 -6.84 14.11
CA THR A 103 24.22 -7.27 12.70
C THR A 103 22.92 -8.00 12.40
N LYS A 104 22.50 -8.90 13.31
CA LYS A 104 21.24 -9.62 13.16
C LYS A 104 20.03 -8.69 13.26
N ALA A 105 20.02 -7.79 14.24
CA ALA A 105 18.92 -6.84 14.41
C ALA A 105 18.76 -5.92 13.19
N VAL A 106 19.86 -5.45 12.59
CA VAL A 106 19.87 -4.72 11.32
C VAL A 106 19.28 -5.56 10.18
N TYR A 107 19.62 -6.84 10.11
CA TYR A 107 19.05 -7.74 9.09
C TYR A 107 17.53 -7.91 9.27
N VAL A 108 17.04 -8.12 10.49
CA VAL A 108 15.60 -8.23 10.80
C VAL A 108 14.91 -6.93 10.41
N GLN A 109 15.48 -5.76 10.75
CA GLN A 109 14.93 -4.47 10.39
C GLN A 109 14.90 -4.23 8.88
N SER A 110 15.93 -4.66 8.16
CA SER A 110 15.93 -4.61 6.69
C SER A 110 14.79 -5.43 6.09
N LYS A 111 14.52 -6.63 6.65
CA LYS A 111 13.39 -7.45 6.22
C LYS A 111 12.03 -6.84 6.55
N SER A 112 11.92 -6.19 7.70
CA SER A 112 10.73 -5.41 8.04
C SER A 112 10.44 -4.33 7.00
N TYR A 113 11.45 -3.60 6.55
CA TYR A 113 11.27 -2.59 5.53
C TYR A 113 10.86 -3.15 4.17
N ASP A 114 11.35 -4.34 3.78
CA ASP A 114 10.86 -5.02 2.58
C ASP A 114 9.33 -5.25 2.68
N GLU A 115 8.83 -5.70 3.84
CA GLU A 115 7.40 -5.90 4.10
C GLU A 115 6.62 -4.58 4.07
N VAL A 116 7.12 -3.52 4.71
CA VAL A 116 6.47 -2.19 4.71
C VAL A 116 6.36 -1.63 3.29
N ILE A 117 7.39 -1.80 2.47
CA ILE A 117 7.37 -1.38 1.05
C ILE A 117 6.28 -2.13 0.28
N GLU A 118 6.14 -3.45 0.49
CA GLU A 118 5.09 -4.22 -0.17
C GLU A 118 3.69 -3.82 0.31
N MET A 119 3.52 -3.54 1.61
CA MET A 119 2.26 -3.00 2.15
C MET A 119 1.92 -1.63 1.53
N ALA A 120 2.90 -0.75 1.36
CA ALA A 120 2.71 0.55 0.74
C ALA A 120 2.29 0.44 -0.73
N LYS A 121 2.95 -0.43 -1.51
CA LYS A 121 2.58 -0.71 -2.91
C LYS A 121 1.17 -1.27 -3.02
N ASN A 122 0.80 -2.22 -2.15
CA ASN A 122 -0.53 -2.81 -2.12
C ASN A 122 -1.59 -1.77 -1.79
N ARG A 123 -1.30 -0.83 -0.90
CA ARG A 123 -2.21 0.28 -0.56
C ARG A 123 -2.40 1.24 -1.74
N GLU A 124 -1.34 1.59 -2.44
CA GLU A 124 -1.40 2.41 -3.64
C GLU A 124 -2.26 1.74 -4.73
N LEU A 125 -2.01 0.45 -4.99
CA LEU A 125 -2.81 -0.34 -5.92
C LEU A 125 -4.28 -0.41 -5.50
N GLN A 126 -4.57 -0.58 -4.22
CA GLN A 126 -5.93 -0.58 -3.70
C GLN A 126 -6.63 0.77 -3.91
N LEU A 127 -5.93 1.88 -3.66
CA LEU A 127 -6.48 3.23 -3.86
C LEU A 127 -6.71 3.54 -5.35
N SER A 128 -5.80 3.15 -6.24
CA SER A 128 -5.99 3.33 -7.69
C SER A 128 -7.11 2.46 -8.25
N SER A 129 -7.39 1.33 -7.61
CA SER A 129 -8.47 0.38 -7.97
C SER A 129 -9.85 0.79 -7.45
N LEU A 130 -9.91 1.77 -6.55
CA LEU A 130 -11.18 2.25 -6.01
C LEU A 130 -11.84 3.22 -7.01
N PRO A 131 -13.09 2.96 -7.47
CA PRO A 131 -13.82 3.94 -8.28
C PRO A 131 -13.96 5.25 -7.52
N ALA A 132 -13.46 6.36 -8.04
CA ALA A 132 -13.36 7.61 -7.29
C ALA A 132 -13.83 8.85 -8.04
N ILE A 133 -14.04 8.73 -9.36
CA ILE A 133 -14.51 9.81 -10.24
C ILE A 133 -15.85 9.47 -10.88
N GLN A 134 -16.55 10.48 -11.36
CA GLN A 134 -17.75 10.28 -12.16
C GLN A 134 -17.40 9.70 -13.54
N PRO A 135 -18.28 8.82 -14.10
CA PRO A 135 -18.00 8.16 -15.37
C PRO A 135 -18.14 9.08 -16.60
N ILE A 136 -18.68 10.28 -16.42
CA ILE A 136 -18.76 11.33 -17.44
C ILE A 136 -18.43 12.70 -16.82
N ALA A 137 -18.02 13.65 -17.64
CA ALA A 137 -17.85 15.03 -17.19
C ALA A 137 -19.20 15.62 -16.76
N ASN A 138 -19.36 15.94 -15.47
CA ASN A 138 -20.61 16.44 -14.85
C ASN A 138 -20.32 17.54 -13.83
N LYS A 139 -19.50 18.51 -14.22
CA LYS A 139 -18.95 19.56 -13.35
C LYS A 139 -20.02 20.40 -12.62
N ASP A 140 -21.19 20.60 -13.25
CA ASP A 140 -22.27 21.36 -12.66
C ASP A 140 -23.40 20.48 -12.09
N LEU A 141 -23.21 19.17 -12.03
CA LEU A 141 -24.17 18.15 -11.62
C LEU A 141 -25.48 18.15 -12.43
N THR A 142 -25.48 18.81 -13.59
CA THR A 142 -26.68 18.94 -14.46
C THR A 142 -27.03 17.65 -15.19
N ARG A 143 -26.10 16.70 -15.24
CA ARG A 143 -26.26 15.42 -15.95
C ARG A 143 -26.77 14.28 -15.06
N THR A 144 -26.92 14.48 -13.76
CA THR A 144 -27.49 13.49 -12.85
C THR A 144 -28.98 13.35 -13.07
N ALA A 145 -29.43 12.20 -13.54
CA ALA A 145 -30.84 11.98 -13.90
C ALA A 145 -31.58 11.10 -12.90
N SER A 146 -31.03 9.93 -12.55
CA SER A 146 -31.69 8.98 -11.69
C SER A 146 -30.67 8.21 -10.86
N GLY A 147 -30.88 8.14 -9.56
CA GLY A 147 -30.01 7.48 -8.60
C GLY A 147 -30.39 6.02 -8.31
N TRP A 148 -29.65 5.46 -7.37
CA TRP A 148 -29.87 4.14 -6.80
C TRP A 148 -31.18 4.07 -6.01
N GLY A 149 -31.99 3.02 -6.22
CA GLY A 149 -33.18 2.81 -5.41
C GLY A 149 -34.44 2.43 -6.19
N PHE A 150 -35.56 2.38 -5.50
CA PHE A 150 -36.84 2.08 -6.12
C PHE A 150 -37.38 3.27 -6.93
N ARG A 151 -37.75 3.01 -8.19
CA ARG A 151 -38.35 3.97 -9.11
C ARG A 151 -39.41 3.32 -9.98
N ILE A 152 -40.20 4.13 -10.68
CA ILE A 152 -41.13 3.65 -11.70
C ILE A 152 -40.35 3.50 -13.01
N HIS A 153 -40.26 2.27 -13.51
CA HIS A 153 -39.59 1.95 -14.76
C HIS A 153 -40.30 2.65 -15.93
N PRO A 154 -39.59 3.38 -16.82
CA PRO A 154 -40.19 4.25 -17.81
C PRO A 154 -41.00 3.46 -18.87
N ILE A 155 -40.55 2.25 -19.19
CA ILE A 155 -41.19 1.39 -20.24
C ILE A 155 -42.26 0.50 -19.62
N TYR A 156 -41.93 -0.23 -18.54
CA TYR A 156 -42.84 -1.21 -17.93
C TYR A 156 -43.89 -0.61 -17.00
N LYS A 157 -43.74 0.68 -16.59
CA LYS A 157 -44.64 1.39 -15.66
C LYS A 157 -44.87 0.69 -14.33
N ILE A 158 -43.93 -0.15 -13.90
CA ILE A 158 -43.94 -0.83 -12.61
C ILE A 158 -42.84 -0.29 -11.70
N ARG A 159 -43.01 -0.47 -10.40
CA ARG A 159 -41.97 -0.15 -9.44
C ARG A 159 -40.83 -1.18 -9.51
N LYS A 160 -39.65 -0.72 -9.87
CA LYS A 160 -38.44 -1.55 -10.02
C LYS A 160 -37.27 -0.91 -9.28
N PHE A 161 -36.38 -1.76 -8.78
CA PHE A 161 -35.15 -1.28 -8.14
C PHE A 161 -34.09 -0.97 -9.20
N HIS A 162 -33.57 0.24 -9.16
CA HIS A 162 -32.46 0.69 -10.01
C HIS A 162 -31.12 0.39 -9.33
N HIS A 163 -30.31 -0.44 -9.95
CA HIS A 163 -29.03 -0.91 -9.39
C HIS A 163 -27.82 -0.07 -9.82
N GLY A 164 -28.04 1.12 -10.31
CA GLY A 164 -26.99 2.01 -10.81
C GLY A 164 -27.33 3.47 -10.64
N MET A 165 -26.65 4.28 -11.40
CA MET A 165 -26.91 5.70 -11.53
C MET A 165 -26.94 6.09 -13.00
N ASP A 166 -27.96 6.86 -13.41
CA ASP A 166 -28.10 7.32 -14.78
C ASP A 166 -27.62 8.75 -14.93
N PHE A 167 -26.83 8.98 -15.97
CA PHE A 167 -26.33 10.30 -16.33
C PHE A 167 -26.83 10.67 -17.72
N THR A 168 -27.63 11.73 -17.83
CA THR A 168 -28.06 12.25 -19.12
C THR A 168 -26.93 12.97 -19.82
N ALA A 169 -26.68 12.60 -21.06
CA ALA A 169 -25.70 13.30 -21.89
C ALA A 169 -26.01 13.06 -23.38
N PRO A 170 -25.64 13.99 -24.27
CA PRO A 170 -25.76 13.79 -25.69
C PRO A 170 -25.03 12.51 -26.16
N THR A 171 -25.56 11.83 -27.14
CA THR A 171 -24.87 10.74 -27.86
C THR A 171 -23.48 11.21 -28.29
N GLY A 172 -22.44 10.38 -28.07
CA GLY A 172 -21.06 10.71 -28.37
C GLY A 172 -20.31 11.43 -27.27
N THR A 173 -20.95 11.70 -26.10
CA THR A 173 -20.23 12.20 -24.91
C THR A 173 -19.25 11.14 -24.40
N GLU A 174 -18.03 11.54 -24.05
CA GLU A 174 -16.99 10.65 -23.54
C GLU A 174 -17.38 10.01 -22.20
N VAL A 175 -17.08 8.72 -22.10
CA VAL A 175 -17.24 7.91 -20.90
C VAL A 175 -15.87 7.49 -20.40
N TYR A 176 -15.60 7.73 -19.13
CA TYR A 176 -14.30 7.52 -18.51
C TYR A 176 -14.27 6.30 -17.59
N ALA A 177 -13.14 5.59 -17.56
CA ALA A 177 -12.87 4.59 -16.54
C ALA A 177 -12.77 5.28 -15.16
N THR A 178 -13.56 4.81 -14.18
CA THR A 178 -13.65 5.46 -12.86
C THR A 178 -12.54 5.07 -11.89
N ALA A 179 -11.76 4.03 -12.22
CA ALA A 179 -10.57 3.57 -11.53
C ALA A 179 -9.62 2.86 -12.50
N ASP A 180 -8.39 2.59 -12.05
CA ASP A 180 -7.46 1.70 -12.76
C ASP A 180 -8.06 0.28 -12.83
N GLY A 181 -7.83 -0.44 -13.92
CA GLY A 181 -8.39 -1.79 -14.05
C GLY A 181 -8.07 -2.49 -15.36
N THR A 182 -8.75 -3.60 -15.54
CA THR A 182 -8.65 -4.42 -16.76
C THR A 182 -10.04 -4.67 -17.33
N ILE A 183 -10.20 -4.48 -18.61
CA ILE A 183 -11.47 -4.76 -19.30
C ILE A 183 -11.82 -6.24 -19.17
N GLU A 184 -12.89 -6.53 -18.45
CA GLU A 184 -13.40 -7.91 -18.28
C GLU A 184 -14.32 -8.31 -19.42
N LEU A 185 -15.17 -7.37 -19.86
CA LEU A 185 -16.19 -7.62 -20.89
C LEU A 185 -16.39 -6.38 -21.76
N VAL A 186 -16.46 -6.61 -23.07
CA VAL A 186 -17.01 -5.66 -24.05
C VAL A 186 -18.09 -6.41 -24.79
N GLU A 187 -19.33 -5.93 -24.72
CA GLU A 187 -20.49 -6.61 -25.35
C GLU A 187 -21.31 -5.62 -26.19
N ARG A 188 -21.65 -6.03 -27.40
CA ARG A 188 -22.61 -5.34 -28.26
C ARG A 188 -23.95 -6.05 -28.20
N SER A 189 -25.01 -5.35 -27.83
CA SER A 189 -26.36 -5.91 -27.72
C SER A 189 -27.42 -4.85 -28.07
N ARG A 190 -28.55 -5.31 -28.55
CA ARG A 190 -29.75 -4.49 -28.77
C ARG A 190 -30.82 -4.70 -27.69
N ARG A 191 -30.52 -5.45 -26.62
CA ARG A 191 -31.44 -5.80 -25.53
C ARG A 191 -30.87 -5.41 -24.18
N GLY A 192 -31.74 -5.18 -23.21
CA GLY A 192 -31.34 -4.87 -21.82
C GLY A 192 -30.35 -3.71 -21.75
N TYR A 193 -29.17 -3.93 -21.21
CA TYR A 193 -28.12 -2.91 -21.09
C TYR A 193 -27.55 -2.36 -22.43
N GLY A 194 -27.99 -2.89 -23.57
CA GLY A 194 -27.41 -2.48 -24.86
C GLY A 194 -25.92 -2.80 -24.95
N ASN A 195 -25.18 -1.93 -25.62
CA ASN A 195 -23.72 -2.01 -25.65
C ASN A 195 -23.18 -1.68 -24.29
N LYS A 196 -22.30 -2.56 -23.73
CA LYS A 196 -21.76 -2.38 -22.37
C LYS A 196 -20.30 -2.75 -22.27
N VAL A 197 -19.65 -2.14 -21.30
CA VAL A 197 -18.29 -2.45 -20.85
C VAL A 197 -18.35 -2.81 -19.36
N VAL A 198 -17.57 -3.81 -18.97
CA VAL A 198 -17.29 -4.12 -17.55
C VAL A 198 -15.80 -4.07 -17.33
N ILE A 199 -15.39 -3.35 -16.31
CA ILE A 199 -14.00 -3.23 -15.89
C ILE A 199 -13.84 -3.93 -14.54
N ASP A 200 -12.84 -4.81 -14.43
CA ASP A 200 -12.38 -5.38 -13.16
C ASP A 200 -11.22 -4.53 -12.66
N HIS A 201 -11.42 -3.92 -11.48
CA HIS A 201 -10.45 -3.03 -10.86
C HIS A 201 -9.56 -3.75 -9.83
N GLY A 202 -9.82 -5.05 -9.57
CA GLY A 202 -9.19 -5.76 -8.46
C GLY A 202 -9.87 -5.46 -7.12
N PHE A 203 -9.37 -6.06 -6.05
CA PHE A 203 -9.88 -5.91 -4.67
C PHE A 203 -11.40 -6.09 -4.52
N GLY A 204 -12.03 -6.84 -5.44
CA GLY A 204 -13.47 -7.09 -5.49
C GLY A 204 -14.30 -6.02 -6.17
N TYR A 205 -13.71 -4.91 -6.63
CA TYR A 205 -14.40 -3.84 -7.34
C TYR A 205 -14.53 -4.14 -8.82
N LYS A 206 -15.75 -3.93 -9.36
CA LYS A 206 -16.02 -3.89 -10.79
C LYS A 206 -16.96 -2.73 -11.09
N THR A 207 -16.85 -2.17 -12.29
CA THR A 207 -17.79 -1.15 -12.79
C THR A 207 -18.40 -1.60 -14.10
N LEU A 208 -19.67 -1.24 -14.32
CA LEU A 208 -20.42 -1.51 -15.52
C LEU A 208 -20.90 -0.18 -16.13
N TYR A 209 -20.69 -0.04 -17.42
CA TYR A 209 -21.10 1.11 -18.25
C TYR A 209 -22.00 0.58 -19.36
N ALA A 210 -23.23 1.11 -19.47
CA ALA A 210 -24.25 0.58 -20.37
C ALA A 210 -24.89 1.66 -21.26
N HIS A 211 -25.69 1.22 -22.22
CA HIS A 211 -26.37 2.01 -23.26
C HIS A 211 -25.41 2.78 -24.17
N LEU A 212 -24.17 2.27 -24.30
CA LEU A 212 -23.09 2.91 -25.05
C LEU A 212 -23.37 2.93 -26.56
N GLU A 213 -22.92 3.99 -27.24
CA GLU A 213 -22.95 4.09 -28.69
C GLU A 213 -21.79 3.29 -29.30
N GLU A 214 -20.61 3.58 -28.87
CA GLU A 214 -19.39 3.00 -29.42
C GLU A 214 -18.31 2.85 -28.35
N PHE A 215 -17.33 1.98 -28.61
CA PHE A 215 -16.18 1.70 -27.70
C PHE A 215 -14.92 2.33 -28.26
N ASN A 216 -14.07 2.87 -27.38
CA ASN A 216 -12.79 3.44 -27.74
C ASN A 216 -11.70 2.37 -27.74
N ASP A 217 -11.59 1.61 -28.86
CA ASP A 217 -10.52 0.61 -29.04
C ASP A 217 -10.36 -0.35 -27.85
N LEU A 218 -11.47 -0.96 -27.39
CA LEU A 218 -11.50 -1.85 -26.23
C LEU A 218 -11.55 -3.32 -26.65
N TRP A 219 -10.82 -4.14 -25.88
CA TRP A 219 -10.91 -5.60 -25.93
C TRP A 219 -10.74 -6.19 -24.53
N LYS A 220 -11.23 -7.39 -24.33
CA LYS A 220 -11.06 -8.12 -23.05
C LYS A 220 -9.58 -8.31 -22.73
N GLY A 221 -9.15 -7.91 -21.52
CA GLY A 221 -7.78 -7.96 -21.06
C GLY A 221 -6.99 -6.66 -21.25
N LYS A 222 -7.53 -5.64 -21.96
CA LYS A 222 -6.90 -4.33 -22.06
C LYS A 222 -6.86 -3.66 -20.69
N LYS A 223 -5.69 -3.16 -20.27
CA LYS A 223 -5.53 -2.33 -19.08
C LYS A 223 -5.97 -0.91 -19.37
N VAL A 224 -6.66 -0.31 -18.42
CA VAL A 224 -7.11 1.09 -18.44
C VAL A 224 -6.74 1.78 -17.14
N LYS A 225 -6.51 3.08 -17.23
CA LYS A 225 -6.26 3.96 -16.10
C LYS A 225 -7.51 4.76 -15.76
N ARG A 226 -7.65 5.18 -14.50
CA ARG A 226 -8.66 6.14 -14.09
C ARG A 226 -8.59 7.38 -14.99
N GLY A 227 -9.72 7.82 -15.53
CA GLY A 227 -9.81 8.95 -16.45
C GLY A 227 -9.58 8.62 -17.92
N ASP A 228 -9.20 7.39 -18.30
CA ASP A 228 -9.12 7.00 -19.70
C ASP A 228 -10.52 7.02 -20.35
N VAL A 229 -10.62 7.55 -21.57
CA VAL A 229 -11.84 7.46 -22.38
C VAL A 229 -12.01 6.01 -22.86
N ILE A 230 -13.06 5.35 -22.39
CA ILE A 230 -13.34 3.94 -22.70
C ILE A 230 -14.44 3.75 -23.74
N ALA A 231 -15.41 4.68 -23.79
CA ALA A 231 -16.57 4.56 -24.66
C ALA A 231 -17.25 5.93 -24.85
N TYR A 232 -18.35 5.91 -25.53
CA TYR A 232 -19.18 7.10 -25.79
C TYR A 232 -20.64 6.82 -25.41
N VAL A 233 -21.33 7.82 -24.83
CA VAL A 233 -22.72 7.74 -24.45
C VAL A 233 -23.60 7.48 -25.68
N GLY A 234 -24.58 6.60 -25.53
CA GLY A 234 -25.54 6.28 -26.56
C GLY A 234 -26.97 6.11 -26.02
N SER A 235 -27.78 5.35 -26.75
CA SER A 235 -29.14 4.97 -26.38
C SER A 235 -29.44 3.55 -26.86
N THR A 236 -28.47 2.65 -26.78
CA THR A 236 -28.60 1.25 -27.23
C THR A 236 -29.31 0.40 -26.17
N GLY A 237 -29.92 -0.71 -26.60
CA GLY A 237 -30.65 -1.61 -25.72
C GLY A 237 -32.03 -1.08 -25.28
N LEU A 238 -32.38 -1.30 -24.01
CA LEU A 238 -33.63 -0.87 -23.41
C LEU A 238 -33.47 0.56 -22.83
N SER A 239 -33.51 1.56 -23.71
CA SER A 239 -33.30 2.96 -23.36
C SER A 239 -34.35 3.84 -24.07
N THR A 240 -34.82 4.87 -23.38
CA THR A 240 -35.83 5.83 -23.93
C THR A 240 -35.22 7.13 -24.42
N ALA A 241 -34.00 7.45 -24.01
CA ALA A 241 -33.24 8.64 -24.43
C ALA A 241 -31.73 8.44 -24.18
N PRO A 242 -30.86 9.22 -24.84
CA PRO A 242 -29.42 9.13 -24.65
C PRO A 242 -29.03 9.36 -23.17
N HIS A 243 -28.38 8.37 -22.56
CA HIS A 243 -27.84 8.41 -21.19
C HIS A 243 -26.78 7.34 -20.98
N LEU A 244 -25.97 7.49 -19.96
CA LEU A 244 -25.10 6.45 -19.43
C LEU A 244 -25.75 5.82 -18.21
N HIS A 245 -25.93 4.52 -18.20
CA HIS A 245 -26.22 3.75 -16.98
C HIS A 245 -24.90 3.22 -16.40
N TYR A 246 -24.64 3.53 -15.13
CA TYR A 246 -23.40 3.19 -14.45
C TYR A 246 -23.65 2.42 -13.16
N GLU A 247 -22.96 1.30 -12.99
CA GLU A 247 -23.04 0.48 -11.76
C GLU A 247 -21.65 0.29 -11.14
N VAL A 248 -21.61 0.23 -9.81
CA VAL A 248 -20.46 -0.23 -9.02
C VAL A 248 -20.82 -1.54 -8.34
N HIS A 249 -19.92 -2.52 -8.47
CA HIS A 249 -20.06 -3.82 -7.82
C HIS A 249 -18.90 -4.03 -6.84
N LEU A 250 -19.18 -4.57 -5.67
CA LEU A 250 -18.18 -5.00 -4.68
C LEU A 250 -18.44 -6.45 -4.27
N ASN A 251 -17.46 -7.31 -4.49
CA ASN A 251 -17.55 -8.75 -4.21
C ASN A 251 -18.81 -9.39 -4.82
N GLY A 252 -19.10 -9.04 -6.07
CA GLY A 252 -20.24 -9.54 -6.83
C GLY A 252 -21.60 -8.93 -6.47
N LYS A 253 -21.68 -8.03 -5.51
CA LYS A 253 -22.90 -7.32 -5.13
C LYS A 253 -22.91 -5.92 -5.74
N LYS A 254 -24.01 -5.52 -6.32
CA LYS A 254 -24.24 -4.13 -6.77
C LYS A 254 -24.39 -3.24 -5.56
N ILE A 255 -23.72 -2.10 -5.55
CA ILE A 255 -23.72 -1.13 -4.47
C ILE A 255 -24.00 0.27 -5.00
N ASN A 256 -24.41 1.21 -4.13
CA ASN A 256 -24.78 2.56 -4.53
C ASN A 256 -23.57 3.33 -5.07
N PRO A 257 -23.55 3.72 -6.37
CA PRO A 257 -22.41 4.40 -6.97
C PRO A 257 -22.09 5.77 -6.40
N ILE A 258 -23.08 6.46 -5.80
CA ILE A 258 -22.91 7.81 -5.29
C ILE A 258 -21.82 7.90 -4.21
N ASN A 259 -21.56 6.82 -3.49
CA ASN A 259 -20.54 6.76 -2.45
C ASN A 259 -19.10 6.76 -2.99
N TYR A 260 -18.91 6.81 -4.32
CA TYR A 260 -17.65 6.61 -5.00
C TYR A 260 -17.19 7.80 -5.86
N TYR A 261 -17.74 9.00 -5.68
CA TYR A 261 -17.37 10.20 -6.47
C TYR A 261 -16.57 11.23 -5.65
N PHE A 262 -15.80 10.76 -4.69
CA PHE A 262 -15.16 11.60 -3.68
C PHE A 262 -13.92 12.38 -4.20
N GLU A 263 -13.36 12.03 -5.36
CA GLU A 263 -12.26 12.80 -5.97
C GLU A 263 -12.76 13.95 -6.86
N ASP A 264 -14.00 13.86 -7.35
CA ASP A 264 -14.57 14.83 -8.28
C ASP A 264 -15.45 15.88 -7.63
N LEU A 265 -15.88 15.64 -6.38
CA LEU A 265 -16.90 16.45 -5.72
C LEU A 265 -16.39 17.03 -4.40
N THR A 266 -16.67 18.30 -4.18
CA THR A 266 -16.64 18.90 -2.84
C THR A 266 -17.76 18.32 -1.96
N ALA A 267 -17.67 18.53 -0.64
CA ALA A 267 -18.72 18.08 0.28
C ALA A 267 -20.10 18.66 -0.07
N GLU A 268 -20.16 19.95 -0.47
CA GLU A 268 -21.40 20.63 -0.86
C GLU A 268 -21.96 20.07 -2.19
N GLU A 269 -21.09 19.79 -3.17
CA GLU A 269 -21.48 19.16 -4.44
C GLU A 269 -21.97 17.74 -4.23
N TYR A 270 -21.35 16.99 -3.30
CA TYR A 270 -21.79 15.65 -2.93
C TYR A 270 -23.20 15.67 -2.32
N ASP A 271 -23.48 16.54 -1.34
CA ASP A 271 -24.81 16.71 -0.75
C ASP A 271 -25.85 17.10 -1.81
N ARG A 272 -25.47 17.99 -2.74
CA ARG A 272 -26.33 18.38 -3.87
C ARG A 272 -26.61 17.21 -4.81
N MET A 273 -25.62 16.36 -5.10
CA MET A 273 -25.78 15.17 -5.92
C MET A 273 -26.72 14.15 -5.27
N ILE A 274 -26.64 13.95 -3.96
CA ILE A 274 -27.60 13.13 -3.21
C ILE A 274 -29.03 13.61 -3.47
N VAL A 275 -29.28 14.91 -3.27
CA VAL A 275 -30.62 15.50 -3.48
C VAL A 275 -31.09 15.33 -4.93
N LEU A 276 -30.22 15.55 -5.91
CA LEU A 276 -30.54 15.40 -7.33
C LEU A 276 -30.84 13.94 -7.70
N SER A 277 -30.09 12.99 -7.17
CA SER A 277 -30.28 11.56 -7.43
C SER A 277 -31.57 10.98 -6.86
N MET A 278 -32.14 11.61 -5.83
CA MET A 278 -33.39 11.19 -5.18
C MET A 278 -34.65 11.80 -5.83
N ARG A 279 -34.52 12.71 -6.79
CA ARG A 279 -35.68 13.34 -7.43
C ARG A 279 -36.52 12.30 -8.18
N PRO A 280 -37.84 12.18 -7.89
CA PRO A 280 -38.70 11.31 -8.67
C PRO A 280 -38.94 11.91 -10.06
N GLY A 281 -38.77 11.14 -11.13
CA GLY A 281 -39.36 11.52 -12.40
C GLY A 281 -38.54 11.40 -13.66
N GLN A 282 -37.24 11.16 -13.61
CA GLN A 282 -36.47 10.94 -14.86
C GLN A 282 -35.72 9.59 -14.80
N SER A 283 -36.41 8.57 -15.28
CA SER A 283 -35.84 7.24 -15.51
C SER A 283 -35.80 7.00 -17.00
N TYR A 284 -34.71 6.45 -17.51
CA TYR A 284 -34.48 6.23 -18.95
C TYR A 284 -34.40 4.75 -19.33
N ASP A 285 -34.26 3.85 -18.33
CA ASP A 285 -34.20 2.38 -18.48
C ASP A 285 -35.05 1.62 -17.46
#